data_ee252f620afc069c72edee165297fc37
#
_entry.id   ee252f620afc069c72edee165297fc37
#
_cell.length_a   1.000
_cell.length_b   1.000
_cell.length_c   1.000
_cell.angle_alpha   90.00
_cell.angle_beta   90.00
_cell.angle_gamma   90.00
#
_symmetry.space_group_name_H-M   'P 1'
#
loop_
_entity.id
_entity.type
_entity.pdbx_description
1 polymer ?
#
loop_
_entity_poly.entity_id
_entity_poly.type
_entity_poly.pdbx_seq_one_letter_code
_entity_poly.pdbx_strand_id
1 'polypeptide(L)'
;MDELVPYLLACGFEVRRNPKERTGDRLKEAFSESNAWGADLHYVAHTNAGGGDYSLLMVYNTGTAYGYAEKLAAARKAVYSGNVKISVQPQWDELRLTTAPAIYDEMVFHDNKEQITWFHGHLREMAQATAKAICDMFGVTFVDPYAKPVEPEQPDGDIWYRVQVGAFREKANADRLCAELKEKGYSAYVKAGE
;
A
#
# COMPACT_ATOMS: atom_id res chain seq x y z
N MET A 1 4.14 -9.88 -1.23
CA MET A 1 2.82 -9.50 -1.77
C MET A 1 1.72 -9.40 -0.70
N ASP A 2 1.66 -10.29 0.28
CA ASP A 2 0.61 -10.27 1.31
C ASP A 2 0.57 -8.94 2.09
N GLU A 3 1.73 -8.36 2.39
CA GLU A 3 1.83 -7.05 3.03
C GLU A 3 1.54 -5.88 2.05
N LEU A 4 1.79 -6.01 0.74
CA LEU A 4 1.61 -4.94 -0.23
C LEU A 4 0.15 -4.73 -0.64
N VAL A 5 -0.58 -5.83 -0.86
CA VAL A 5 -1.94 -5.78 -1.41
C VAL A 5 -2.90 -4.92 -0.56
N PRO A 6 -2.91 -5.02 0.80
CA PRO A 6 -3.79 -4.17 1.62
C PRO A 6 -3.58 -2.66 1.39
N TYR A 7 -2.34 -2.21 1.21
CA TYR A 7 -2.05 -0.81 0.90
C TYR A 7 -2.61 -0.39 -0.45
N LEU A 8 -2.41 -1.22 -1.50
CA LEU A 8 -2.91 -0.92 -2.84
C LEU A 8 -4.43 -0.85 -2.89
N LEU A 9 -5.12 -1.80 -2.24
CA LEU A 9 -6.57 -1.80 -2.14
C LEU A 9 -7.10 -0.56 -1.39
N ALA A 10 -6.44 -0.16 -0.30
CA ALA A 10 -6.81 1.05 0.45
C ALA A 10 -6.62 2.33 -0.38
N CYS A 11 -5.68 2.33 -1.32
CA CYS A 11 -5.46 3.43 -2.26
C CYS A 11 -6.40 3.39 -3.48
N GLY A 12 -7.30 2.41 -3.57
CA GLY A 12 -8.30 2.30 -4.65
C GLY A 12 -7.83 1.55 -5.90
N PHE A 13 -6.68 0.87 -5.85
CA PHE A 13 -6.24 0.02 -6.95
C PHE A 13 -7.02 -1.30 -6.98
N GLU A 14 -7.35 -1.78 -8.17
CA GLU A 14 -7.73 -3.17 -8.37
C GLU A 14 -6.46 -4.03 -8.50
N VAL A 15 -6.39 -5.12 -7.74
CA VAL A 15 -5.20 -5.97 -7.69
C VAL A 15 -5.55 -7.40 -8.04
N ARG A 16 -4.89 -7.94 -9.06
CA ARG A 16 -4.90 -9.38 -9.38
C ARG A 16 -3.55 -10.00 -9.05
N ARG A 17 -3.59 -11.21 -8.53
CA ARG A 17 -2.40 -11.95 -8.10
C ARG A 17 -2.40 -13.33 -8.73
N ASN A 18 -1.22 -13.87 -9.00
CA ASN A 18 -1.09 -15.29 -9.24
C ASN A 18 -1.53 -16.07 -8.00
N PRO A 19 -2.38 -17.10 -8.14
CA PRO A 19 -2.76 -17.97 -7.03
C PRO A 19 -1.53 -18.58 -6.35
N LYS A 20 -1.54 -18.62 -5.02
CA LYS A 20 -0.45 -19.21 -4.22
C LYS A 20 -0.27 -20.72 -4.48
N GLU A 21 -1.33 -21.39 -4.89
CA GLU A 21 -1.38 -22.83 -5.14
C GLU A 21 -0.76 -23.23 -6.49
N ARG A 22 -0.42 -22.27 -7.32
CA ARG A 22 0.26 -22.57 -8.59
C ARG A 22 1.67 -23.06 -8.33
N THR A 23 1.97 -24.24 -8.87
CA THR A 23 3.29 -24.87 -8.83
C THR A 23 3.89 -24.96 -10.23
N GLY A 24 5.22 -25.02 -10.32
CA GLY A 24 5.94 -25.10 -11.58
C GLY A 24 6.16 -23.74 -12.26
N ASP A 25 6.75 -23.78 -13.44
CA ASP A 25 6.98 -22.58 -14.26
C ASP A 25 5.68 -22.14 -14.92
N ARG A 26 5.12 -21.05 -14.41
CA ARG A 26 3.86 -20.44 -14.86
C ARG A 26 4.07 -19.05 -15.46
N LEU A 27 5.28 -18.77 -15.89
CA LEU A 27 5.68 -17.47 -16.45
C LEU A 27 4.75 -17.01 -17.58
N LYS A 28 4.48 -17.89 -18.56
CA LYS A 28 3.59 -17.57 -19.68
C LYS A 28 2.17 -17.23 -19.24
N GLU A 29 1.66 -17.92 -18.23
CA GLU A 29 0.32 -17.66 -17.70
C GLU A 29 0.27 -16.30 -17.02
N ALA A 30 1.30 -15.93 -16.25
CA ALA A 30 1.35 -14.67 -15.53
C ALA A 30 1.25 -13.45 -16.46
N PHE A 31 2.10 -13.36 -17.48
CA PHE A 31 2.04 -12.21 -18.41
C PHE A 31 0.84 -12.30 -19.37
N SER A 32 0.37 -13.50 -19.75
CA SER A 32 -0.82 -13.65 -20.58
C SER A 32 -2.09 -13.21 -19.87
N GLU A 33 -2.24 -13.56 -18.59
CA GLU A 33 -3.36 -13.11 -17.75
C GLU A 33 -3.30 -11.61 -17.51
N SER A 34 -2.12 -11.05 -17.27
CA SER A 34 -1.91 -9.61 -17.15
C SER A 34 -2.34 -8.86 -18.41
N ASN A 35 -1.92 -9.35 -19.58
CA ASN A 35 -2.26 -8.78 -20.88
C ASN A 35 -3.76 -8.89 -21.17
N ALA A 36 -4.37 -10.05 -20.91
CA ALA A 36 -5.80 -10.28 -21.11
C ALA A 36 -6.68 -9.42 -20.19
N TRP A 37 -6.19 -9.12 -19.00
CA TRP A 37 -6.87 -8.23 -18.07
C TRP A 37 -6.72 -6.75 -18.43
N GLY A 38 -5.68 -6.39 -19.18
CA GLY A 38 -5.37 -5.00 -19.49
C GLY A 38 -4.79 -4.26 -18.28
N ALA A 39 -3.86 -4.90 -17.56
CA ALA A 39 -3.21 -4.29 -16.40
C ALA A 39 -2.50 -2.98 -16.78
N ASP A 40 -2.52 -1.99 -15.88
CA ASP A 40 -1.78 -0.73 -16.01
C ASP A 40 -0.33 -0.86 -15.51
N LEU A 41 -0.05 -1.86 -14.67
CA LEU A 41 1.27 -2.22 -14.17
C LEU A 41 1.36 -3.74 -13.98
N HIS A 42 2.42 -4.34 -14.50
CA HIS A 42 2.82 -5.71 -14.17
C HIS A 42 4.02 -5.68 -13.21
N TYR A 43 3.79 -6.06 -11.96
CA TYR A 43 4.81 -6.01 -10.92
C TYR A 43 5.12 -7.39 -10.37
N VAL A 44 6.36 -7.83 -10.56
CA VAL A 44 6.85 -9.12 -10.09
C VAL A 44 7.67 -8.93 -8.83
N ALA A 45 7.16 -9.41 -7.70
CA ALA A 45 7.86 -9.41 -6.43
C ALA A 45 8.65 -10.72 -6.26
N HIS A 46 9.96 -10.64 -6.30
CA HIS A 46 10.87 -11.79 -6.28
C HIS A 46 12.05 -11.57 -5.33
N THR A 47 12.88 -12.61 -5.18
CA THR A 47 14.16 -12.56 -4.48
C THR A 47 15.24 -13.22 -5.34
N ASN A 48 16.42 -12.63 -5.35
CA ASN A 48 17.57 -13.06 -6.13
C ASN A 48 18.38 -14.18 -5.44
N ALA A 49 19.27 -14.79 -6.19
CA ALA A 49 20.27 -15.77 -5.73
C ALA A 49 21.64 -15.44 -6.30
N GLY A 50 22.70 -15.98 -5.69
CA GLY A 50 24.10 -15.79 -6.12
C GLY A 50 24.93 -14.97 -5.13
N GLY A 51 24.47 -14.83 -3.89
CA GLY A 51 25.25 -14.26 -2.77
C GLY A 51 25.50 -12.76 -2.86
N GLY A 52 24.73 -12.03 -3.67
CA GLY A 52 24.84 -10.58 -3.77
C GLY A 52 24.32 -9.82 -2.54
N ASP A 53 24.51 -8.49 -2.52
CA ASP A 53 24.19 -7.61 -1.40
C ASP A 53 23.43 -6.33 -1.82
N TYR A 54 22.67 -6.40 -2.91
CA TYR A 54 21.93 -5.28 -3.46
C TYR A 54 20.49 -5.65 -3.80
N SER A 55 19.63 -4.67 -3.96
CA SER A 55 18.30 -4.80 -4.57
C SER A 55 18.37 -4.47 -6.05
N LEU A 56 17.62 -5.19 -6.90
CA LEU A 56 17.66 -5.03 -8.35
C LEU A 56 16.25 -4.91 -8.93
N LEU A 57 16.01 -3.80 -9.62
CA LEU A 57 14.80 -3.59 -10.41
C LEU A 57 15.13 -3.82 -11.87
N MET A 58 14.45 -4.75 -12.53
CA MET A 58 14.67 -5.06 -13.94
C MET A 58 13.47 -4.62 -14.76
N VAL A 59 13.75 -4.02 -15.93
CA VAL A 59 12.77 -3.50 -16.88
C VAL A 59 13.17 -3.88 -18.31
N TYR A 60 12.20 -3.88 -19.24
CA TYR A 60 12.47 -4.24 -20.63
C TYR A 60 13.36 -3.22 -21.36
N ASN A 61 13.09 -1.92 -21.17
CA ASN A 61 13.78 -0.81 -21.84
C ASN A 61 13.74 0.47 -20.98
N THR A 62 14.29 1.56 -21.50
CA THR A 62 14.34 2.87 -20.85
C THR A 62 13.05 3.70 -21.01
N GLY A 63 11.91 3.07 -21.29
CA GLY A 63 10.61 3.72 -21.42
C GLY A 63 9.89 3.92 -20.06
N THR A 64 8.55 3.86 -20.09
CA THR A 64 7.70 4.13 -18.92
C THR A 64 8.07 3.26 -17.71
N ALA A 65 8.34 1.96 -17.90
CA ALA A 65 8.72 1.06 -16.81
C ALA A 65 10.03 1.47 -16.13
N TYR A 66 10.96 2.09 -16.88
CA TYR A 66 12.20 2.59 -16.29
C TYR A 66 11.95 3.76 -15.33
N GLY A 67 11.13 4.73 -15.73
CA GLY A 67 10.74 5.83 -14.84
C GLY A 67 9.98 5.36 -13.60
N TYR A 68 9.19 4.30 -13.73
CA TYR A 68 8.55 3.64 -12.59
C TYR A 68 9.56 2.94 -11.68
N ALA A 69 10.55 2.27 -12.25
CA ALA A 69 11.63 1.66 -11.48
C ALA A 69 12.48 2.70 -10.74
N GLU A 70 12.68 3.90 -11.30
CA GLU A 70 13.35 5.00 -10.60
C GLU A 70 12.58 5.45 -9.35
N LYS A 71 11.25 5.58 -9.45
CA LYS A 71 10.38 5.90 -8.30
C LYS A 71 10.46 4.80 -7.23
N LEU A 72 10.40 3.53 -7.62
CA LEU A 72 10.57 2.40 -6.71
C LEU A 72 11.95 2.40 -6.05
N ALA A 73 13.02 2.64 -6.81
CA ALA A 73 14.38 2.70 -6.29
C ALA A 73 14.54 3.82 -5.26
N ALA A 74 13.96 4.99 -5.53
CA ALA A 74 13.98 6.12 -4.59
C ALA A 74 13.24 5.79 -3.29
N ALA A 75 12.03 5.23 -3.38
CA ALA A 75 11.24 4.82 -2.22
C ALA A 75 11.95 3.70 -1.42
N ARG A 76 12.59 2.75 -2.10
CA ARG A 76 13.34 1.67 -1.46
C ARG A 76 14.54 2.16 -0.68
N LYS A 77 15.30 3.12 -1.21
CA LYS A 77 16.46 3.72 -0.53
C LYS A 77 16.09 4.40 0.79
N ALA A 78 14.85 4.80 0.98
CA ALA A 78 14.38 5.35 2.24
C ALA A 78 14.24 4.30 3.36
N VAL A 79 14.16 3.02 3.00
CA VAL A 79 13.97 1.89 3.93
C VAL A 79 15.20 0.97 3.95
N TYR A 80 15.77 0.69 2.78
CA TYR A 80 16.89 -0.24 2.59
C TYR A 80 18.20 0.51 2.46
N SER A 81 19.14 0.25 3.35
CA SER A 81 20.46 0.92 3.39
C SER A 81 21.46 0.42 2.35
N GLY A 82 21.19 -0.73 1.71
CA GLY A 82 22.04 -1.29 0.67
C GLY A 82 21.86 -0.63 -0.70
N ASN A 83 22.63 -1.06 -1.66
CA ASN A 83 22.53 -0.56 -3.01
C ASN A 83 21.22 -0.98 -3.69
N VAL A 84 20.60 -0.05 -4.41
CA VAL A 84 19.44 -0.31 -5.27
C VAL A 84 19.84 -0.01 -6.70
N LYS A 85 19.77 -1.03 -7.56
CA LYS A 85 20.17 -0.97 -8.97
C LYS A 85 18.94 -1.06 -9.87
N ILE A 86 19.03 -0.46 -11.07
CA ILE A 86 18.07 -0.65 -12.15
C ILE A 86 18.85 -1.25 -13.34
N SER A 87 18.28 -2.28 -13.97
CA SER A 87 18.88 -2.94 -15.12
C SER A 87 17.87 -3.12 -16.23
N VAL A 88 18.31 -2.89 -17.47
CA VAL A 88 17.53 -3.16 -18.68
C VAL A 88 17.80 -4.60 -19.13
N GLN A 89 16.72 -5.40 -19.26
CA GLN A 89 16.77 -6.84 -19.56
C GLN A 89 15.86 -7.18 -20.75
N PRO A 90 16.24 -6.81 -21.98
CA PRO A 90 15.36 -6.94 -23.14
C PRO A 90 15.12 -8.40 -23.58
N GLN A 91 15.89 -9.35 -23.06
CA GLN A 91 15.76 -10.78 -23.36
C GLN A 91 14.78 -11.53 -22.44
N TRP A 92 14.32 -10.89 -21.36
CA TRP A 92 13.42 -11.55 -20.40
C TRP A 92 11.98 -11.53 -20.89
N ASP A 93 11.42 -12.71 -21.11
CA ASP A 93 10.08 -12.87 -21.69
C ASP A 93 8.99 -12.18 -20.87
N GLU A 94 9.03 -12.26 -19.55
CA GLU A 94 8.04 -11.62 -18.69
C GLU A 94 8.02 -10.10 -18.83
N LEU A 95 9.20 -9.49 -19.03
CA LEU A 95 9.31 -8.06 -19.28
C LEU A 95 8.97 -7.68 -20.73
N ARG A 96 9.39 -8.53 -21.68
CA ARG A 96 9.29 -8.27 -23.10
C ARG A 96 7.89 -8.53 -23.66
N LEU A 97 7.18 -9.54 -23.16
CA LEU A 97 5.89 -10.01 -23.68
C LEU A 97 4.70 -9.44 -22.89
N THR A 98 4.96 -8.70 -21.82
CA THR A 98 3.94 -7.97 -21.08
C THR A 98 3.60 -6.66 -21.77
N THR A 99 2.31 -6.38 -21.98
CA THR A 99 1.82 -5.15 -22.63
C THR A 99 1.93 -3.94 -21.71
N ALA A 100 1.60 -4.13 -20.43
CA ALA A 100 1.75 -3.10 -19.41
C ALA A 100 3.23 -2.76 -19.15
N PRO A 101 3.57 -1.57 -18.63
CA PRO A 101 4.87 -1.36 -18.01
C PRO A 101 5.15 -2.46 -17.01
N ALA A 102 6.25 -3.22 -17.20
CA ALA A 102 6.59 -4.37 -16.38
C ALA A 102 7.87 -4.11 -15.59
N ILE A 103 7.83 -4.44 -14.30
CA ILE A 103 8.99 -4.36 -13.40
C ILE A 103 9.16 -5.70 -12.70
N TYR A 104 10.35 -6.28 -12.84
CA TYR A 104 10.76 -7.46 -12.10
C TYR A 104 11.66 -7.01 -10.95
N ASP A 105 11.19 -7.23 -9.74
CA ASP A 105 11.77 -6.69 -8.51
C ASP A 105 12.44 -7.79 -7.68
N GLU A 106 13.76 -7.90 -7.81
CA GLU A 106 14.62 -8.72 -6.98
C GLU A 106 14.98 -7.94 -5.71
N MET A 107 14.11 -8.04 -4.70
CA MET A 107 14.16 -7.21 -3.51
C MET A 107 15.43 -7.38 -2.70
N VAL A 108 15.87 -8.64 -2.52
CA VAL A 108 17.06 -9.05 -1.77
C VAL A 108 17.59 -10.37 -2.33
N PHE A 109 18.76 -10.78 -1.92
CA PHE A 109 19.30 -12.13 -2.18
C PHE A 109 18.87 -13.08 -1.05
N HIS A 110 18.07 -14.11 -1.38
CA HIS A 110 17.56 -15.05 -0.36
C HIS A 110 18.64 -16.01 0.16
N ASP A 111 19.74 -16.17 -0.55
CA ASP A 111 20.93 -16.94 -0.14
C ASP A 111 21.97 -16.10 0.64
N ASN A 112 21.74 -14.78 0.77
CA ASN A 112 22.51 -13.92 1.68
C ASN A 112 21.77 -13.80 3.01
N LYS A 113 22.33 -14.42 4.06
CA LYS A 113 21.71 -14.52 5.39
C LYS A 113 21.40 -13.18 6.01
N GLU A 114 22.24 -12.18 5.85
CA GLU A 114 22.02 -10.85 6.41
C GLU A 114 20.85 -10.16 5.71
N GLN A 115 20.82 -10.22 4.38
CA GLN A 115 19.76 -9.61 3.58
C GLN A 115 18.39 -10.25 3.84
N ILE A 116 18.31 -11.58 3.85
CA ILE A 116 17.03 -12.25 4.05
C ILE A 116 16.51 -12.06 5.49
N THR A 117 17.40 -12.03 6.48
CA THR A 117 17.02 -11.74 7.86
C THR A 117 16.50 -10.32 8.00
N TRP A 118 17.20 -9.33 7.42
CA TRP A 118 16.76 -7.95 7.38
C TRP A 118 15.39 -7.84 6.70
N PHE A 119 15.23 -8.43 5.52
CA PHE A 119 14.01 -8.38 4.73
C PHE A 119 12.78 -8.91 5.49
N HIS A 120 12.93 -10.04 6.19
CA HIS A 120 11.84 -10.58 7.01
C HIS A 120 11.43 -9.65 8.15
N GLY A 121 12.39 -8.92 8.73
CA GLY A 121 12.11 -7.91 9.76
C GLY A 121 11.47 -6.62 9.23
N HIS A 122 11.55 -6.35 7.91
CA HIS A 122 11.13 -5.06 7.31
C HIS A 122 10.10 -5.25 6.17
N LEU A 123 9.38 -6.37 6.17
CA LEU A 123 8.39 -6.67 5.11
C LEU A 123 7.33 -5.60 4.97
N ARG A 124 6.85 -5.05 6.09
CA ARG A 124 5.80 -4.03 6.09
C ARG A 124 6.32 -2.68 5.59
N GLU A 125 7.49 -2.26 6.04
CA GLU A 125 8.14 -1.02 5.60
C GLU A 125 8.45 -1.07 4.10
N MET A 126 8.94 -2.21 3.61
CA MET A 126 9.18 -2.46 2.19
C MET A 126 7.88 -2.40 1.37
N ALA A 127 6.82 -3.02 1.87
CA ALA A 127 5.51 -2.99 1.22
C ALA A 127 4.92 -1.58 1.20
N GLN A 128 5.02 -0.84 2.30
CA GLN A 128 4.56 0.55 2.38
C GLN A 128 5.34 1.45 1.40
N ALA A 129 6.67 1.33 1.36
CA ALA A 129 7.51 2.10 0.43
C ALA A 129 7.15 1.78 -1.05
N THR A 130 6.94 0.50 -1.36
CA THR A 130 6.50 0.06 -2.69
C THR A 130 5.12 0.62 -3.05
N ALA A 131 4.15 0.57 -2.13
CA ALA A 131 2.82 1.12 -2.35
C ALA A 131 2.84 2.64 -2.57
N LYS A 132 3.63 3.38 -1.80
CA LYS A 132 3.83 4.84 -2.00
C LYS A 132 4.39 5.15 -3.38
N ALA A 133 5.39 4.38 -3.83
CA ALA A 133 5.95 4.54 -5.17
C ALA A 133 4.92 4.24 -6.27
N ILE A 134 4.11 3.19 -6.11
CA ILE A 134 3.04 2.86 -7.06
C ILE A 134 1.98 3.98 -7.07
N CYS A 135 1.57 4.50 -5.92
CA CYS A 135 0.67 5.65 -5.85
C CYS A 135 1.24 6.86 -6.61
N ASP A 136 2.53 7.15 -6.43
CA ASP A 136 3.21 8.24 -7.15
C ASP A 136 3.30 8.01 -8.67
N MET A 137 3.43 6.75 -9.13
CA MET A 137 3.40 6.42 -10.56
C MET A 137 2.10 6.84 -11.23
N PHE A 138 0.97 6.68 -10.51
CA PHE A 138 -0.37 6.90 -11.04
C PHE A 138 -1.03 8.20 -10.53
N GLY A 139 -0.33 9.01 -9.75
CA GLY A 139 -0.88 10.25 -9.19
C GLY A 139 -2.00 10.00 -8.18
N VAL A 140 -2.01 8.85 -7.51
CA VAL A 140 -3.00 8.46 -6.50
C VAL A 140 -2.49 8.85 -5.11
N THR A 141 -3.39 9.36 -4.26
CA THR A 141 -3.03 9.65 -2.86
C THR A 141 -2.80 8.36 -2.08
N PHE A 142 -1.66 8.24 -1.41
CA PHE A 142 -1.36 7.10 -0.56
C PHE A 142 -2.27 7.09 0.68
N VAL A 143 -2.87 5.94 0.97
CA VAL A 143 -3.66 5.67 2.17
C VAL A 143 -3.01 4.51 2.92
N ASP A 144 -2.69 4.72 4.20
CA ASP A 144 -2.20 3.65 5.07
C ASP A 144 -3.37 2.98 5.79
N PRO A 145 -3.72 1.71 5.44
CA PRO A 145 -4.83 1.00 6.09
C PRO A 145 -4.55 0.64 7.56
N TYR A 146 -3.30 0.79 7.99
CA TYR A 146 -2.86 0.49 9.36
C TYR A 146 -2.56 1.76 10.16
N ALA A 147 -2.73 2.94 9.55
CA ALA A 147 -2.61 4.19 10.28
C ALA A 147 -3.64 4.21 11.41
N LYS A 148 -3.16 4.45 12.62
CA LYS A 148 -4.10 4.76 13.72
C LYS A 148 -4.88 6.01 13.33
N PRO A 149 -6.20 6.05 13.61
CA PRO A 149 -6.93 7.30 13.50
C PRO A 149 -6.12 8.37 14.22
N VAL A 150 -5.85 9.47 13.52
CA VAL A 150 -5.27 10.65 14.19
C VAL A 150 -6.35 11.09 15.16
N GLU A 151 -6.19 10.75 16.45
CA GLU A 151 -6.97 11.43 17.47
C GLU A 151 -6.65 12.92 17.31
N PRO A 152 -7.66 13.77 17.12
CA PRO A 152 -7.42 15.21 17.07
C PRO A 152 -6.61 15.57 18.31
N GLU A 153 -5.47 16.25 18.10
CA GLU A 153 -4.68 16.79 19.22
C GLU A 153 -5.66 17.51 20.15
N GLN A 154 -5.78 17.02 21.37
CA GLN A 154 -6.56 17.74 22.38
C GLN A 154 -5.77 19.02 22.64
N PRO A 155 -6.36 20.19 22.38
CA PRO A 155 -5.68 21.44 22.70
C PRO A 155 -5.40 21.47 24.21
N ASP A 156 -4.17 21.81 24.57
CA ASP A 156 -3.78 22.04 25.96
C ASP A 156 -4.66 23.14 26.56
N GLY A 157 -5.55 22.75 27.46
CA GLY A 157 -6.48 23.64 28.13
C GLY A 157 -7.89 23.03 28.27
N ASP A 158 -8.76 23.63 29.10
CA ASP A 158 -10.16 23.21 29.34
C ASP A 158 -11.10 23.48 28.14
N ILE A 159 -10.67 23.06 26.93
CA ILE A 159 -11.50 23.16 25.72
C ILE A 159 -12.35 21.92 25.57
N TRP A 160 -13.67 22.08 25.65
CA TRP A 160 -14.66 21.04 25.48
C TRP A 160 -15.27 21.10 24.10
N TYR A 161 -15.11 20.02 23.31
CA TYR A 161 -15.85 19.85 22.07
C TYR A 161 -17.21 19.25 22.34
N ARG A 162 -18.28 19.94 21.91
CA ARG A 162 -19.65 19.49 22.08
C ARG A 162 -20.24 19.05 20.75
N VAL A 163 -20.85 17.87 20.74
CA VAL A 163 -21.61 17.38 19.60
C VAL A 163 -23.09 17.63 19.90
N GLN A 164 -23.74 18.46 19.08
CA GLN A 164 -25.18 18.70 19.19
C GLN A 164 -25.91 17.68 18.30
N VAL A 165 -26.78 16.85 18.91
CA VAL A 165 -27.50 15.76 18.24
C VAL A 165 -28.96 16.10 17.92
N GLY A 166 -29.43 17.31 18.30
CA GLY A 166 -30.74 17.81 17.98
C GLY A 166 -31.00 19.20 18.56
N ALA A 167 -31.98 19.91 17.99
CA ALA A 167 -32.52 21.17 18.51
C ALA A 167 -34.01 21.14 18.35
N PHE A 168 -34.75 21.40 19.44
CA PHE A 168 -36.19 21.30 19.53
C PHE A 168 -36.79 22.57 20.15
N ARG A 169 -37.92 23.02 19.61
CA ARG A 169 -38.70 24.13 20.23
C ARG A 169 -39.42 23.67 21.47
N GLU A 170 -39.89 22.41 21.49
CA GLU A 170 -40.59 21.81 22.61
C GLU A 170 -39.62 21.05 23.50
N LYS A 171 -39.50 21.40 24.77
CA LYS A 171 -38.62 20.76 25.74
C LYS A 171 -38.84 19.26 25.84
N ALA A 172 -40.12 18.82 25.79
CA ALA A 172 -40.48 17.40 25.89
C ALA A 172 -39.83 16.52 24.78
N ASN A 173 -39.64 17.07 23.59
CA ASN A 173 -38.95 16.36 22.49
C ASN A 173 -37.46 16.23 22.74
N ALA A 174 -36.81 17.24 23.31
CA ALA A 174 -35.43 17.18 23.73
C ALA A 174 -35.20 16.16 24.87
N ASP A 175 -36.09 16.20 25.89
CA ASP A 175 -36.02 15.26 27.00
C ASP A 175 -36.20 13.80 26.54
N ARG A 176 -37.11 13.54 25.60
CA ARG A 176 -37.28 12.20 24.99
C ARG A 176 -36.04 11.71 24.30
N LEU A 177 -35.44 12.52 23.39
CA LEU A 177 -34.18 12.12 22.70
C LEU A 177 -33.05 11.90 23.71
N CYS A 178 -32.96 12.73 24.74
CA CYS A 178 -31.96 12.57 25.79
C CYS A 178 -32.13 11.23 26.53
N ALA A 179 -33.38 10.80 26.84
CA ALA A 179 -33.65 9.51 27.44
C ALA A 179 -33.26 8.34 26.52
N GLU A 180 -33.65 8.39 25.25
CA GLU A 180 -33.26 7.37 24.25
C GLU A 180 -31.74 7.21 24.11
N LEU A 181 -30.99 8.31 24.13
CA LEU A 181 -29.52 8.27 24.09
C LEU A 181 -28.94 7.62 25.35
N LYS A 182 -29.51 7.93 26.53
CA LYS A 182 -29.06 7.31 27.78
C LYS A 182 -29.34 5.80 27.83
N GLU A 183 -30.48 5.35 27.32
CA GLU A 183 -30.79 3.92 27.18
C GLU A 183 -29.82 3.18 26.28
N LYS A 184 -29.27 3.87 25.27
CA LYS A 184 -28.21 3.35 24.36
C LYS A 184 -26.79 3.48 24.94
N GLY A 185 -26.62 3.92 26.19
CA GLY A 185 -25.33 4.00 26.88
C GLY A 185 -24.56 5.30 26.67
N TYR A 186 -25.14 6.31 26.01
CA TYR A 186 -24.50 7.62 25.84
C TYR A 186 -24.73 8.53 27.03
N SER A 187 -23.71 9.31 27.44
CA SER A 187 -23.91 10.41 28.38
C SER A 187 -24.54 11.58 27.65
N ALA A 188 -25.81 11.89 27.97
CA ALA A 188 -26.56 12.94 27.30
C ALA A 188 -27.23 13.86 28.30
N TYR A 189 -27.39 15.15 27.96
CA TYR A 189 -28.14 16.13 28.74
C TYR A 189 -28.80 17.15 27.80
N VAL A 190 -29.90 17.76 28.30
CA VAL A 190 -30.57 18.84 27.60
C VAL A 190 -30.05 20.18 28.13
N LYS A 191 -29.62 21.05 27.24
CA LYS A 191 -29.24 22.45 27.55
C LYS A 191 -30.18 23.37 26.78
N ALA A 192 -30.85 24.29 27.49
CA ALA A 192 -31.58 25.37 26.85
C ALA A 192 -30.57 26.30 26.18
N GLY A 193 -30.79 26.59 24.90
CA GLY A 193 -30.01 27.58 24.14
C GLY A 193 -30.67 28.95 24.26
N GLU A 194 -29.87 29.99 24.16
CA GLU A 194 -30.32 31.34 23.87
C GLU A 194 -30.71 31.47 22.41
#